data_3066952b4425fc3d459482653061e77f
#
_entry.id   3066952b4425fc3d459482653061e77f
#
_cell.length_a   1.000
_cell.length_b   1.000
_cell.length_c   1.000
_cell.angle_alpha   90.00
_cell.angle_beta   90.00
_cell.angle_gamma   90.00
#
_symmetry.space_group_name_H-M   'P 1'
#
loop_
_entity.id
_entity.type
_entity.pdbx_description
1 polymer ?
#
loop_
_entity_poly.entity_id
_entity_poly.type
_entity_poly.pdbx_seq_one_letter_code
_entity_poly.pdbx_strand_id
1 'polypeptide(L)'
;MIHRAFITLSNKARLAGCALVLVAAVAHAEPEAPLFHDSHFHLTNYIQEGVDIRDFLELMGDEVGRVALFGIPLQQTWSHGNTGDFAPTYYLHTDAPLYYYSFTDAFIAQTYLSLDEAQRNRFDPMITGFNPADMYGVEHIRRVLQTFPGVFSGIGEFSIHKEFVSSKVAGETASLVDPALDRIFEFTAETGLVSILHCDIDVPFANQMEEPIYLRQMAALLRRHPESTIIWAHTGLGRVVTPKTSSASASATTRSPNHLEYLKMALADEGLDHVYFDISWDEVAKYIVASEARIEAMAAMVNAYPTRFLFGTDAVAPRERDSYMKVYRQYAPLWDALSPEARALVTRGNYERLFDRAREQVRAWERENVVDHAPARSALSTAGVAPE
;
A
#
# COMPACT_ATOMS: atom_id res chain seq x y z
N MET A 1 -62.48 -90.26 -18.14
CA MET A 1 -61.58 -90.70 -17.04
C MET A 1 -60.32 -89.88 -17.19
N ILE A 2 -60.19 -88.86 -16.62
CA ILE A 2 -59.40 -88.23 -15.63
C ILE A 2 -57.94 -88.70 -15.64
N HIS A 3 -57.00 -87.83 -16.06
CA HIS A 3 -55.63 -87.79 -15.54
C HIS A 3 -55.20 -86.36 -15.37
N ARG A 4 -54.84 -86.02 -14.09
CA ARG A 4 -54.30 -84.76 -13.66
C ARG A 4 -52.78 -84.75 -13.92
N ALA A 5 -52.26 -83.75 -14.55
CA ALA A 5 -50.85 -83.45 -14.55
C ALA A 5 -50.55 -82.23 -13.67
N PHE A 6 -49.71 -82.42 -12.66
CA PHE A 6 -49.16 -81.34 -11.77
C PHE A 6 -48.05 -80.65 -12.52
N ILE A 7 -48.11 -79.34 -12.62
CA ILE A 7 -47.01 -78.48 -13.03
C ILE A 7 -46.49 -77.77 -11.78
N THR A 8 -45.32 -78.08 -11.42
CA THR A 8 -44.56 -77.37 -10.35
C THR A 8 -43.90 -76.07 -10.92
N LEU A 9 -44.35 -74.90 -10.46
CA LEU A 9 -43.67 -73.67 -10.74
C LEU A 9 -42.61 -73.42 -9.70
N SER A 10 -41.34 -73.32 -10.19
CA SER A 10 -40.20 -72.90 -9.41
C SER A 10 -40.07 -71.39 -9.41
N ASN A 11 -40.32 -70.75 -8.27
CA ASN A 11 -40.08 -69.30 -8.06
C ASN A 11 -38.60 -69.08 -7.77
N LYS A 12 -37.88 -68.55 -8.72
CA LYS A 12 -36.55 -67.90 -8.46
C LYS A 12 -36.78 -66.40 -8.28
N ALA A 13 -36.89 -65.99 -7.02
CA ALA A 13 -36.82 -64.60 -6.65
C ALA A 13 -35.38 -64.10 -6.88
N ARG A 14 -35.18 -63.18 -7.80
CA ARG A 14 -33.95 -62.40 -7.95
C ARG A 14 -34.06 -61.18 -7.04
N LEU A 15 -33.30 -61.17 -5.95
CA LEU A 15 -33.01 -59.97 -5.15
C LEU A 15 -32.09 -59.06 -5.96
N ALA A 16 -32.60 -57.96 -6.50
CA ALA A 16 -31.80 -56.86 -7.00
C ALA A 16 -31.43 -55.96 -5.84
N GLY A 17 -30.19 -56.08 -5.36
CA GLY A 17 -29.65 -55.18 -4.36
C GLY A 17 -29.33 -53.83 -5.02
N CYS A 18 -30.13 -52.79 -4.76
CA CYS A 18 -29.73 -51.41 -5.04
C CYS A 18 -28.68 -50.97 -4.00
N ALA A 19 -27.40 -50.94 -4.42
CA ALA A 19 -26.38 -50.27 -3.65
C ALA A 19 -26.56 -48.75 -3.84
N LEU A 20 -27.11 -48.08 -2.86
CA LEU A 20 -27.15 -46.61 -2.77
C LEU A 20 -25.73 -46.14 -2.47
N VAL A 21 -24.98 -45.67 -3.47
CA VAL A 21 -23.70 -44.95 -3.25
C VAL A 21 -24.08 -43.55 -2.78
N LEU A 22 -24.00 -43.33 -1.48
CA LEU A 22 -23.99 -41.96 -0.91
C LEU A 22 -22.66 -41.30 -1.31
N VAL A 23 -22.67 -40.48 -2.36
CA VAL A 23 -21.62 -39.52 -2.62
C VAL A 23 -21.78 -38.39 -1.61
N ALA A 24 -21.02 -38.46 -0.51
CA ALA A 24 -20.87 -37.32 0.38
C ALA A 24 -20.20 -36.20 -0.42
N ALA A 25 -20.94 -35.21 -0.85
CA ALA A 25 -20.38 -33.96 -1.35
C ALA A 25 -19.65 -33.32 -0.17
N VAL A 26 -18.32 -33.40 -0.17
CA VAL A 26 -17.48 -32.57 0.71
C VAL A 26 -17.69 -31.15 0.20
N ALA A 27 -18.56 -30.41 0.87
CA ALA A 27 -18.63 -28.97 0.66
C ALA A 27 -17.27 -28.42 1.06
N HIS A 28 -16.43 -28.11 0.07
CA HIS A 28 -15.26 -27.26 0.30
C HIS A 28 -15.85 -25.92 0.71
N ALA A 29 -15.71 -25.56 1.98
CA ALA A 29 -15.94 -24.18 2.40
C ALA A 29 -15.06 -23.29 1.51
N GLU A 30 -15.65 -22.32 0.85
CA GLU A 30 -14.86 -21.33 0.15
C GLU A 30 -13.91 -20.68 1.17
N PRO A 31 -12.64 -20.44 0.81
CA PRO A 31 -11.71 -19.81 1.73
C PRO A 31 -12.30 -18.48 2.20
N GLU A 32 -12.30 -18.25 3.49
CA GLU A 32 -12.79 -17.00 4.06
C GLU A 32 -12.00 -15.82 3.47
N ALA A 33 -12.70 -14.78 3.03
CA ALA A 33 -12.05 -13.61 2.44
C ALA A 33 -11.14 -12.97 3.49
N PRO A 34 -9.95 -12.46 3.11
CA PRO A 34 -9.03 -11.82 4.04
C PRO A 34 -9.68 -10.62 4.73
N LEU A 35 -9.20 -10.28 5.91
CA LEU A 35 -9.69 -9.12 6.66
C LEU A 35 -9.41 -7.82 5.90
N PHE A 36 -8.22 -7.71 5.30
CA PHE A 36 -7.80 -6.54 4.54
C PHE A 36 -6.70 -6.83 3.52
N HIS A 37 -6.51 -5.90 2.59
CA HIS A 37 -5.30 -5.67 1.82
C HIS A 37 -4.56 -4.47 2.40
N ASP A 38 -3.23 -4.56 2.51
CA ASP A 38 -2.41 -3.51 3.11
C ASP A 38 -1.86 -2.58 2.03
N SER A 39 -2.40 -1.36 1.94
CA SER A 39 -1.94 -0.37 0.96
C SER A 39 -0.64 0.34 1.34
N HIS A 40 -0.09 0.08 2.55
CA HIS A 40 1.02 0.84 3.06
C HIS A 40 1.91 0.00 3.99
N PHE A 41 2.97 -0.62 3.41
CA PHE A 41 3.84 -1.50 4.17
C PHE A 41 5.31 -1.34 3.79
N HIS A 42 6.17 -1.10 4.78
CA HIS A 42 7.61 -0.97 4.62
C HIS A 42 8.33 -2.26 5.01
N LEU A 43 8.94 -2.93 4.01
CA LEU A 43 9.74 -4.13 4.26
C LEU A 43 11.05 -3.78 4.99
N THR A 44 11.62 -2.60 4.76
CA THR A 44 12.86 -2.12 5.37
C THR A 44 12.67 -0.82 6.13
N ASN A 45 13.54 -0.55 7.08
CA ASN A 45 13.56 0.67 7.89
C ASN A 45 14.63 1.69 7.39
N TYR A 46 14.87 2.77 8.15
CA TYR A 46 15.80 3.85 7.81
C TYR A 46 17.29 3.46 7.83
N ILE A 47 17.64 2.27 8.30
CA ILE A 47 19.01 1.72 8.22
C ILE A 47 19.08 0.53 7.28
N GLN A 48 18.04 0.36 6.45
CA GLN A 48 17.87 -0.71 5.45
C GLN A 48 17.84 -2.12 6.05
N GLU A 49 17.60 -2.24 7.36
CA GLU A 49 17.23 -3.52 7.96
C GLU A 49 15.76 -3.82 7.69
N GLY A 50 15.46 -5.07 7.45
CA GLY A 50 14.12 -5.52 7.10
C GLY A 50 13.73 -6.83 7.79
N VAL A 51 12.56 -7.31 7.44
CA VAL A 51 12.10 -8.67 7.71
C VAL A 51 12.29 -9.51 6.45
N ASP A 52 12.63 -10.80 6.61
CA ASP A 52 12.61 -11.70 5.46
C ASP A 52 11.18 -11.80 4.90
N ILE A 53 11.05 -11.78 3.58
CA ILE A 53 9.72 -11.74 2.96
C ILE A 53 8.90 -13.01 3.19
N ARG A 54 9.56 -14.15 3.44
CA ARG A 54 8.87 -15.41 3.78
C ARG A 54 8.40 -15.40 5.21
N ASP A 55 9.21 -14.86 6.13
CA ASP A 55 8.78 -14.61 7.51
C ASP A 55 7.60 -13.64 7.52
N PHE A 56 7.63 -12.62 6.66
CA PHE A 56 6.50 -11.69 6.54
C PHE A 56 5.23 -12.37 5.98
N LEU A 57 5.36 -13.27 4.99
CA LEU A 57 4.22 -14.07 4.53
C LEU A 57 3.59 -14.89 5.67
N GLU A 58 4.40 -15.41 6.58
CA GLU A 58 3.90 -16.11 7.78
C GLU A 58 3.16 -15.14 8.73
N LEU A 59 3.68 -13.90 8.90
CA LEU A 59 3.00 -12.87 9.68
C LEU A 59 1.65 -12.47 9.06
N MET A 60 1.55 -12.38 7.74
CA MET A 60 0.31 -12.11 7.03
C MET A 60 -0.74 -13.20 7.27
N GLY A 61 -0.33 -14.47 7.22
CA GLY A 61 -1.24 -15.61 7.29
C GLY A 61 -2.35 -15.50 6.23
N ASP A 62 -3.55 -16.01 6.56
CA ASP A 62 -4.72 -15.92 5.69
C ASP A 62 -5.55 -14.64 5.91
N GLU A 63 -5.29 -13.91 7.00
CA GLU A 63 -6.06 -12.70 7.36
C GLU A 63 -5.69 -11.48 6.52
N VAL A 64 -4.48 -11.40 5.98
CA VAL A 64 -4.04 -10.32 5.09
C VAL A 64 -3.99 -10.86 3.67
N GLY A 65 -4.63 -10.19 2.74
CA GLY A 65 -4.68 -10.63 1.36
C GLY A 65 -3.44 -10.22 0.56
N ARG A 66 -3.41 -8.99 0.08
CA ARG A 66 -2.32 -8.41 -0.72
C ARG A 66 -1.69 -7.23 0.00
N VAL A 67 -0.47 -6.89 -0.39
CA VAL A 67 0.32 -5.83 0.26
C VAL A 67 1.04 -5.00 -0.80
N ALA A 68 0.87 -3.68 -0.75
CA ALA A 68 1.74 -2.74 -1.45
C ALA A 68 3.10 -2.73 -0.75
N LEU A 69 4.10 -3.33 -1.42
CA LEU A 69 5.38 -3.68 -0.83
C LEU A 69 6.45 -2.67 -1.23
N PHE A 70 7.00 -1.96 -0.27
CA PHE A 70 8.10 -1.05 -0.51
C PHE A 70 9.10 -1.00 0.65
N GLY A 71 10.26 -0.44 0.42
CA GLY A 71 11.25 -0.13 1.46
C GLY A 71 11.14 1.33 1.87
N ILE A 72 11.87 1.73 2.89
CA ILE A 72 12.10 3.15 3.17
C ILE A 72 13.18 3.67 2.23
N PRO A 73 12.89 4.72 1.42
CA PRO A 73 13.83 5.23 0.41
C PRO A 73 14.97 6.05 1.00
N LEU A 74 14.91 6.34 2.30
CA LEU A 74 15.89 7.17 3.00
C LEU A 74 16.76 6.30 3.89
N GLN A 75 18.08 6.49 3.77
CA GLN A 75 19.08 5.84 4.61
C GLN A 75 19.57 6.82 5.66
N GLN A 76 19.50 6.42 6.93
CA GLN A 76 20.05 7.19 8.02
C GLN A 76 21.57 7.02 8.10
N THR A 77 22.31 8.13 8.13
CA THR A 77 23.75 8.10 8.34
C THR A 77 24.04 7.65 9.77
N TRP A 78 24.94 6.68 9.91
CA TRP A 78 25.43 6.23 11.20
C TRP A 78 26.94 6.13 11.20
N SER A 79 27.53 6.63 12.28
CA SER A 79 28.96 6.44 12.56
C SER A 79 29.17 6.30 14.07
N HIS A 80 30.26 5.69 14.45
CA HIS A 80 30.65 5.56 15.86
C HIS A 80 30.69 6.93 16.60
N GLY A 81 31.10 8.00 15.90
CA GLY A 81 31.09 9.35 16.43
C GLY A 81 29.71 9.92 16.76
N ASN A 82 28.64 9.41 16.11
CA ASN A 82 27.27 9.88 16.33
C ASN A 82 26.59 9.11 17.48
N THR A 83 26.67 7.78 17.48
CA THR A 83 25.86 6.93 18.36
C THR A 83 26.65 5.80 19.01
N GLY A 84 28.01 5.81 18.94
CA GLY A 84 28.83 4.71 19.43
C GLY A 84 28.57 3.42 18.63
N ASP A 85 28.50 2.30 19.33
CA ASP A 85 28.21 0.98 18.72
C ASP A 85 26.71 0.73 18.44
N PHE A 86 25.84 1.70 18.76
CA PHE A 86 24.40 1.55 18.57
C PHE A 86 23.95 2.15 17.25
N ALA A 87 23.52 1.31 16.32
CA ALA A 87 22.84 1.75 15.12
C ALA A 87 21.52 2.46 15.49
N PRO A 88 21.22 3.62 14.88
CA PRO A 88 19.94 4.26 15.09
C PRO A 88 18.83 3.39 14.50
N THR A 89 17.80 3.12 15.30
CA THR A 89 16.67 2.30 14.89
C THR A 89 15.51 3.12 14.35
N TYR A 90 15.51 4.42 14.65
CA TYR A 90 14.46 5.34 14.23
C TYR A 90 15.02 6.77 14.09
N TYR A 91 14.64 7.48 13.02
CA TYR A 91 15.18 8.80 12.66
C TYR A 91 15.00 9.89 13.74
N LEU A 92 14.01 9.76 14.62
CA LEU A 92 13.80 10.71 15.72
C LEU A 92 14.82 10.58 16.85
N HIS A 93 15.53 9.46 16.94
CA HIS A 93 16.48 9.18 18.03
C HIS A 93 17.90 9.68 17.73
N THR A 94 18.11 10.32 16.59
CA THR A 94 19.42 10.86 16.20
C THR A 94 19.24 12.07 15.29
N ASP A 95 20.24 12.98 15.31
CA ASP A 95 20.35 14.13 14.41
C ASP A 95 21.05 13.79 13.09
N ALA A 96 21.45 12.53 12.90
CA ALA A 96 22.14 12.10 11.70
C ALA A 96 21.34 12.43 10.43
N PRO A 97 21.98 12.97 9.37
CA PRO A 97 21.32 13.25 8.11
C PRO A 97 20.75 12.00 7.46
N LEU A 98 19.66 12.18 6.71
CA LEU A 98 19.07 11.18 5.84
C LEU A 98 19.49 11.46 4.39
N TYR A 99 19.70 10.42 3.61
CA TYR A 99 19.98 10.54 2.17
C TYR A 99 19.20 9.49 1.39
N TYR A 100 18.89 9.78 0.12
CA TYR A 100 18.19 8.85 -0.74
C TYR A 100 19.04 7.63 -1.07
N TYR A 101 18.45 6.44 -0.93
CA TYR A 101 19.10 5.15 -1.13
C TYR A 101 18.39 4.36 -2.23
N SER A 102 18.86 4.54 -3.45
CA SER A 102 18.22 3.98 -4.65
C SER A 102 18.30 2.45 -4.73
N PHE A 103 19.26 1.82 -4.04
CA PHE A 103 19.39 0.36 -4.04
C PHE A 103 18.19 -0.35 -3.41
N THR A 104 17.39 0.33 -2.63
CA THR A 104 16.14 -0.19 -2.05
C THR A 104 15.25 -0.83 -3.11
N ASP A 105 15.10 -0.22 -4.28
CA ASP A 105 14.27 -0.75 -5.37
C ASP A 105 14.80 -2.08 -5.91
N ALA A 106 16.11 -2.20 -6.09
CA ALA A 106 16.73 -3.45 -6.52
C ALA A 106 16.58 -4.55 -5.45
N PHE A 107 16.69 -4.20 -4.18
CA PHE A 107 16.46 -5.12 -3.07
C PHE A 107 15.00 -5.64 -3.06
N ILE A 108 14.02 -4.76 -3.15
CA ILE A 108 12.60 -5.13 -3.23
C ILE A 108 12.32 -6.01 -4.44
N ALA A 109 12.87 -5.64 -5.63
CA ALA A 109 12.68 -6.44 -6.84
C ALA A 109 13.26 -7.85 -6.71
N GLN A 110 14.47 -7.98 -6.21
CA GLN A 110 15.11 -9.30 -6.02
C GLN A 110 14.39 -10.14 -4.98
N THR A 111 13.96 -9.52 -3.89
CA THR A 111 13.18 -10.17 -2.84
C THR A 111 11.87 -10.73 -3.40
N TYR A 112 11.13 -9.91 -4.16
CA TYR A 112 9.90 -10.33 -4.83
C TYR A 112 10.15 -11.47 -5.85
N LEU A 113 11.20 -11.37 -6.67
CA LEU A 113 11.53 -12.37 -7.68
C LEU A 113 12.00 -13.70 -7.08
N SER A 114 12.44 -13.73 -5.83
CA SER A 114 12.80 -14.96 -5.10
C SER A 114 11.61 -15.83 -4.69
N LEU A 115 10.40 -15.28 -4.78
CA LEU A 115 9.15 -15.94 -4.42
C LEU A 115 8.60 -16.78 -5.58
N ASP A 116 7.79 -17.79 -5.28
CA ASP A 116 6.97 -18.47 -6.28
C ASP A 116 5.79 -17.59 -6.75
N GLU A 117 5.08 -18.05 -7.78
CA GLU A 117 3.99 -17.27 -8.38
C GLU A 117 2.84 -17.00 -7.41
N ALA A 118 2.45 -17.99 -6.59
CA ALA A 118 1.38 -17.86 -5.63
C ALA A 118 1.74 -16.83 -4.54
N GLN A 119 2.98 -16.88 -4.07
CA GLN A 119 3.53 -15.93 -3.11
C GLN A 119 3.64 -14.52 -3.71
N ARG A 120 4.12 -14.39 -4.96
CA ARG A 120 4.21 -13.11 -5.67
C ARG A 120 2.86 -12.43 -5.84
N ASN A 121 1.80 -13.19 -6.06
CA ASN A 121 0.45 -12.66 -6.18
C ASN A 121 -0.07 -11.98 -4.90
N ARG A 122 0.60 -12.19 -3.76
CA ARG A 122 0.33 -11.53 -2.50
C ARG A 122 0.94 -10.11 -2.39
N PHE A 123 1.77 -9.69 -3.35
CA PHE A 123 2.51 -8.43 -3.27
C PHE A 123 2.35 -7.57 -4.51
N ASP A 124 2.30 -6.26 -4.29
CA ASP A 124 2.37 -5.20 -5.30
C ASP A 124 3.58 -4.32 -5.02
N PRO A 125 4.78 -4.66 -5.55
CA PRO A 125 5.99 -3.88 -5.31
C PRO A 125 5.89 -2.45 -5.85
N MET A 126 6.49 -1.51 -5.09
CA MET A 126 6.49 -0.07 -5.37
C MET A 126 7.92 0.45 -5.46
N ILE A 127 8.18 1.41 -6.34
CA ILE A 127 9.47 2.08 -6.53
C ILE A 127 9.57 3.24 -5.56
N THR A 128 10.62 3.31 -4.75
CA THR A 128 10.80 4.36 -3.74
C THR A 128 12.16 5.07 -3.82
N GLY A 129 13.16 4.46 -4.45
CA GLY A 129 14.56 4.88 -4.41
C GLY A 129 14.93 6.10 -5.27
N PHE A 130 13.99 6.99 -5.56
CA PHE A 130 14.21 8.22 -6.32
C PHE A 130 14.11 9.46 -5.42
N ASN A 131 14.84 10.52 -5.78
CA ASN A 131 14.70 11.82 -5.13
C ASN A 131 13.61 12.64 -5.84
N PRO A 132 12.48 12.96 -5.19
CA PRO A 132 11.40 13.76 -5.80
C PRO A 132 11.77 15.24 -6.06
N ALA A 133 12.89 15.73 -5.53
CA ALA A 133 13.44 17.06 -5.86
C ALA A 133 14.32 17.04 -7.11
N ASP A 134 14.71 15.87 -7.60
CA ASP A 134 15.58 15.74 -8.76
C ASP A 134 14.76 15.75 -10.05
N MET A 135 15.06 16.69 -10.96
CA MET A 135 14.44 16.77 -12.29
C MET A 135 14.64 15.49 -13.13
N TYR A 136 15.60 14.64 -12.78
CA TYR A 136 15.85 13.33 -13.37
C TYR A 136 15.33 12.16 -12.50
N GLY A 137 14.61 12.43 -11.43
CA GLY A 137 14.00 11.39 -10.60
C GLY A 137 13.08 10.46 -11.40
N VAL A 138 12.37 10.99 -12.39
CA VAL A 138 11.55 10.21 -13.33
C VAL A 138 12.37 9.21 -14.15
N GLU A 139 13.62 9.53 -14.50
CA GLU A 139 14.49 8.62 -15.24
C GLU A 139 14.98 7.46 -14.39
N HIS A 140 15.08 7.65 -13.05
CA HIS A 140 15.29 6.53 -12.14
C HIS A 140 14.11 5.56 -12.18
N ILE A 141 12.87 6.06 -12.05
CA ILE A 141 11.65 5.25 -12.10
C ILE A 141 11.59 4.47 -13.41
N ARG A 142 11.80 5.13 -14.54
CA ARG A 142 11.84 4.50 -15.87
C ARG A 142 12.87 3.38 -15.94
N ARG A 143 14.10 3.63 -15.45
CA ARG A 143 15.19 2.65 -15.45
C ARG A 143 14.87 1.43 -14.59
N VAL A 144 14.23 1.63 -13.44
CA VAL A 144 13.81 0.52 -12.57
C VAL A 144 12.79 -0.37 -13.28
N LEU A 145 11.77 0.20 -13.94
CA LEU A 145 10.82 -0.56 -14.76
C LEU A 145 11.52 -1.34 -15.89
N GLN A 146 12.47 -0.71 -16.58
CA GLN A 146 13.24 -1.36 -17.65
C GLN A 146 14.18 -2.47 -17.15
N THR A 147 14.68 -2.34 -15.90
CA THR A 147 15.62 -3.30 -15.32
C THR A 147 14.89 -4.52 -14.73
N PHE A 148 13.70 -4.30 -14.17
CA PHE A 148 12.91 -5.31 -13.48
C PHE A 148 11.48 -5.38 -14.06
N PRO A 149 11.33 -5.72 -15.37
CA PRO A 149 10.00 -5.81 -15.96
C PRO A 149 9.18 -6.90 -15.27
N GLY A 150 7.89 -6.67 -15.15
CA GLY A 150 6.97 -7.60 -14.49
C GLY A 150 6.91 -7.48 -12.97
N VAL A 151 7.64 -6.56 -12.34
CA VAL A 151 7.72 -6.46 -10.89
C VAL A 151 6.83 -5.37 -10.33
N PHE A 152 7.08 -4.12 -10.67
CA PHE A 152 6.49 -2.97 -10.01
C PHE A 152 5.09 -2.60 -10.52
N SER A 153 4.24 -2.09 -9.62
CA SER A 153 2.88 -1.63 -9.91
C SER A 153 2.64 -0.17 -9.50
N GLY A 154 3.60 0.46 -8.83
CA GLY A 154 3.46 1.83 -8.36
C GLY A 154 4.78 2.46 -7.94
N ILE A 155 4.69 3.69 -7.44
CA ILE A 155 5.77 4.45 -6.82
C ILE A 155 5.37 4.91 -5.42
N GLY A 156 6.33 5.02 -4.50
CA GLY A 156 6.08 5.47 -3.12
C GLY A 156 6.03 4.31 -2.10
N GLU A 157 5.92 4.59 -0.81
CA GLU A 157 5.73 5.95 -0.29
C GLU A 157 6.95 6.84 -0.59
N PHE A 158 6.72 8.01 -1.13
CA PHE A 158 7.72 9.07 -1.17
C PHE A 158 7.19 10.31 -0.44
N SER A 159 8.10 11.02 0.25
CA SER A 159 7.73 12.10 1.16
C SER A 159 8.16 13.45 0.61
N ILE A 160 7.27 14.46 0.72
CA ILE A 160 7.60 15.85 0.40
C ILE A 160 7.72 16.63 1.70
N HIS A 161 6.66 16.72 2.49
CA HIS A 161 6.66 17.33 3.81
C HIS A 161 6.22 16.27 4.82
N LYS A 162 7.19 15.73 5.55
CA LYS A 162 6.99 14.70 6.58
C LYS A 162 7.66 15.15 7.86
N GLU A 163 6.91 15.73 8.77
CA GLU A 163 7.31 16.07 10.12
C GLU A 163 8.79 16.56 10.26
N PHE A 164 9.51 15.87 11.14
CA PHE A 164 10.94 16.11 11.37
C PHE A 164 11.87 15.43 10.35
N VAL A 165 11.32 14.59 9.45
CA VAL A 165 12.10 13.89 8.41
C VAL A 165 12.65 14.90 7.41
N SER A 166 11.80 15.79 6.93
CA SER A 166 12.17 16.77 5.89
C SER A 166 13.35 17.66 6.30
N SER A 167 13.47 18.02 7.58
CA SER A 167 14.58 18.82 8.08
C SER A 167 15.92 18.07 8.18
N LYS A 168 15.91 16.74 8.05
CA LYS A 168 17.10 15.88 8.15
C LYS A 168 17.61 15.38 6.81
N VAL A 169 16.84 15.54 5.73
CA VAL A 169 17.25 15.06 4.41
C VAL A 169 18.45 15.88 3.91
N ALA A 170 19.55 15.21 3.60
CA ALA A 170 20.73 15.84 3.06
C ALA A 170 20.46 16.33 1.63
N GLY A 171 20.75 17.59 1.37
CA GLY A 171 20.37 18.27 0.14
C GLY A 171 19.03 18.99 0.31
N GLU A 172 18.22 18.95 -0.73
CA GLU A 172 16.92 19.62 -0.73
C GLU A 172 15.79 18.59 -0.61
N THR A 173 14.78 18.96 0.18
CA THR A 173 13.50 18.26 0.20
C THR A 173 12.65 18.79 -0.95
N ALA A 174 11.90 17.92 -1.64
CA ALA A 174 10.99 18.35 -2.69
C ALA A 174 9.97 19.36 -2.14
N SER A 175 9.73 20.39 -2.93
CA SER A 175 8.63 21.32 -2.68
C SER A 175 7.40 20.90 -3.50
N LEU A 176 6.19 21.13 -2.99
CA LEU A 176 4.94 20.88 -3.72
C LEU A 176 4.80 21.72 -5.01
N VAL A 177 5.66 22.72 -5.19
CA VAL A 177 5.74 23.53 -6.41
C VAL A 177 6.94 23.18 -7.28
N ASP A 178 7.66 22.11 -6.95
CA ASP A 178 8.83 21.65 -7.68
C ASP A 178 8.40 21.02 -9.03
N PRO A 179 8.93 21.46 -10.17
CA PRO A 179 8.60 20.91 -11.48
C PRO A 179 9.05 19.45 -11.65
N ALA A 180 9.93 18.93 -10.80
CA ALA A 180 10.28 17.51 -10.80
C ALA A 180 9.07 16.62 -10.51
N LEU A 181 8.16 17.08 -9.65
CA LEU A 181 6.93 16.35 -9.33
C LEU A 181 5.98 16.28 -10.54
N ASP A 182 5.87 17.37 -11.31
CA ASP A 182 5.04 17.36 -12.52
C ASP A 182 5.54 16.27 -13.50
N ARG A 183 6.84 16.14 -13.71
CA ARG A 183 7.42 15.09 -14.55
C ARG A 183 7.17 13.68 -14.02
N ILE A 184 7.24 13.51 -12.70
CA ILE A 184 6.97 12.22 -12.05
C ILE A 184 5.51 11.84 -12.26
N PHE A 185 4.56 12.74 -11.99
CA PHE A 185 3.15 12.44 -12.13
C PHE A 185 2.71 12.29 -13.60
N GLU A 186 3.26 13.05 -14.52
CA GLU A 186 3.06 12.83 -15.97
C GLU A 186 3.49 11.41 -16.36
N PHE A 187 4.63 10.94 -15.86
CA PHE A 187 5.11 9.59 -16.16
C PHE A 187 4.26 8.50 -15.48
N THR A 188 3.76 8.73 -14.27
CA THR A 188 2.85 7.76 -13.63
C THR A 188 1.51 7.69 -14.34
N ALA A 189 1.01 8.79 -14.90
CA ALA A 189 -0.16 8.78 -15.77
C ALA A 189 0.08 8.01 -17.08
N GLU A 190 1.26 8.21 -17.72
CA GLU A 190 1.65 7.47 -18.92
C GLU A 190 1.70 5.96 -18.70
N THR A 191 2.27 5.53 -17.58
CA THR A 191 2.53 4.11 -17.28
C THR A 191 1.39 3.42 -16.56
N GLY A 192 0.49 4.16 -15.92
CA GLY A 192 -0.54 3.63 -15.03
C GLY A 192 -0.07 3.25 -13.63
N LEU A 193 1.15 3.68 -13.23
CA LEU A 193 1.66 3.45 -11.88
C LEU A 193 0.79 4.15 -10.83
N VAL A 194 0.44 3.45 -9.75
CA VAL A 194 -0.14 4.07 -8.56
C VAL A 194 0.93 4.85 -7.81
N SER A 195 0.60 6.05 -7.35
CA SER A 195 1.51 6.89 -6.57
C SER A 195 1.05 6.98 -5.13
N ILE A 196 1.88 6.62 -4.15
CA ILE A 196 1.64 6.85 -2.73
C ILE A 196 2.51 8.03 -2.29
N LEU A 197 1.87 9.13 -1.94
CA LEU A 197 2.52 10.38 -1.60
C LEU A 197 2.28 10.74 -0.14
N HIS A 198 3.34 10.87 0.64
CA HIS A 198 3.31 11.42 1.99
C HIS A 198 3.52 12.93 1.95
N CYS A 199 2.53 13.66 2.38
CA CYS A 199 2.63 15.10 2.60
C CYS A 199 1.69 15.50 3.74
N ASP A 200 2.27 15.92 4.86
CA ASP A 200 1.51 16.51 5.95
C ASP A 200 0.86 17.81 5.47
N ILE A 201 -0.39 18.07 5.84
CA ILE A 201 -1.05 19.32 5.47
C ILE A 201 -0.45 20.53 6.18
N ASP A 202 0.28 20.32 7.28
CA ASP A 202 0.81 21.38 8.11
C ASP A 202 2.20 21.05 8.68
N VAL A 203 2.89 22.04 9.22
CA VAL A 203 4.14 21.85 9.94
C VAL A 203 3.87 21.43 11.39
N PRO A 204 4.81 20.70 12.04
CA PRO A 204 4.72 20.44 13.47
C PRO A 204 4.58 21.73 14.27
N PHE A 205 3.68 21.72 15.27
CA PHE A 205 3.41 22.87 16.14
C PHE A 205 2.87 24.15 15.45
N ALA A 206 2.24 23.96 14.27
CA ALA A 206 1.63 25.06 13.53
C ALA A 206 0.61 25.87 14.36
N ASN A 207 0.44 27.13 13.99
CA ASN A 207 -0.59 27.98 14.59
C ASN A 207 -1.98 27.46 14.20
N GLN A 208 -2.77 27.06 15.19
CA GLN A 208 -4.10 26.47 14.99
C GLN A 208 -5.12 27.43 14.39
N MET A 209 -4.85 28.73 14.41
CA MET A 209 -5.77 29.76 13.87
C MET A 209 -5.50 30.05 12.38
N GLU A 210 -4.46 29.49 11.82
CA GLU A 210 -4.09 29.66 10.41
C GLU A 210 -4.51 28.45 9.59
N GLU A 211 -4.69 28.65 8.27
CA GLU A 211 -4.86 27.55 7.32
C GLU A 211 -3.60 26.71 7.29
N PRO A 212 -3.70 25.35 7.19
CA PRO A 212 -2.53 24.49 7.05
C PRO A 212 -1.67 24.90 5.86
N ILE A 213 -0.36 25.06 6.11
CA ILE A 213 0.56 25.71 5.17
C ILE A 213 0.67 24.97 3.82
N TYR A 214 0.59 23.65 3.83
CA TYR A 214 0.78 22.84 2.61
C TYR A 214 -0.53 22.46 1.92
N LEU A 215 -1.69 22.60 2.58
CA LEU A 215 -2.97 22.14 2.05
C LEU A 215 -3.29 22.72 0.68
N ARG A 216 -3.11 24.02 0.50
CA ARG A 216 -3.38 24.71 -0.76
C ARG A 216 -2.43 24.32 -1.87
N GLN A 217 -1.15 24.19 -1.55
CA GLN A 217 -0.13 23.80 -2.51
C GLN A 217 -0.35 22.35 -2.97
N MET A 218 -0.69 21.47 -2.02
CA MET A 218 -1.02 20.06 -2.32
C MET A 218 -2.24 19.96 -3.23
N ALA A 219 -3.33 20.65 -2.91
CA ALA A 219 -4.51 20.67 -3.77
C ALA A 219 -4.19 21.21 -5.19
N ALA A 220 -3.34 22.25 -5.28
CA ALA A 220 -2.91 22.78 -6.57
C ALA A 220 -2.07 21.78 -7.38
N LEU A 221 -1.16 21.05 -6.72
CA LEU A 221 -0.38 19.98 -7.36
C LEU A 221 -1.29 18.88 -7.88
N LEU A 222 -2.18 18.36 -7.03
CA LEU A 222 -3.07 17.25 -7.38
C LEU A 222 -4.00 17.60 -8.56
N ARG A 223 -4.57 18.81 -8.60
CA ARG A 223 -5.43 19.26 -9.71
C ARG A 223 -4.71 19.37 -11.05
N ARG A 224 -3.38 19.53 -11.07
CA ARG A 224 -2.62 19.53 -12.32
C ARG A 224 -2.45 18.16 -12.95
N HIS A 225 -2.66 17.09 -12.17
CA HIS A 225 -2.41 15.70 -12.58
C HIS A 225 -3.65 14.80 -12.47
N PRO A 226 -4.77 15.14 -13.13
CA PRO A 226 -6.04 14.42 -12.99
C PRO A 226 -5.98 12.98 -13.57
N GLU A 227 -5.02 12.70 -14.44
CA GLU A 227 -4.85 11.38 -15.05
C GLU A 227 -4.01 10.42 -14.18
N SER A 228 -3.36 10.93 -13.13
CA SER A 228 -2.55 10.13 -12.22
C SER A 228 -3.43 9.50 -11.13
N THR A 229 -3.17 8.24 -10.79
CA THR A 229 -3.79 7.60 -9.62
C THR A 229 -2.95 7.90 -8.38
N ILE A 230 -3.42 8.79 -7.51
CA ILE A 230 -2.66 9.27 -6.35
C ILE A 230 -3.36 8.86 -5.07
N ILE A 231 -2.62 8.18 -4.18
CA ILE A 231 -3.01 7.89 -2.80
C ILE A 231 -2.28 8.87 -1.89
N TRP A 232 -3.03 9.77 -1.24
CA TRP A 232 -2.48 10.67 -0.25
C TRP A 232 -2.37 9.94 1.08
N ALA A 233 -1.14 9.64 1.46
CA ALA A 233 -0.84 8.84 2.63
C ALA A 233 -1.33 9.51 3.94
N HIS A 234 -1.81 8.68 4.88
CA HIS A 234 -2.21 9.09 6.22
C HIS A 234 -3.27 10.19 6.25
N THR A 235 -4.06 10.33 5.16
CA THR A 235 -4.99 11.47 4.97
C THR A 235 -4.32 12.85 5.09
N GLY A 236 -3.00 12.93 4.95
CA GLY A 236 -2.23 14.15 5.18
C GLY A 236 -2.06 14.54 6.65
N LEU A 237 -2.31 13.63 7.58
CA LEU A 237 -2.15 13.87 9.01
C LEU A 237 -0.68 13.72 9.43
N GLY A 238 -0.10 14.76 10.05
CA GLY A 238 1.23 14.68 10.65
C GLY A 238 1.20 14.10 12.07
N ARG A 239 2.35 13.65 12.58
CA ARG A 239 2.49 13.07 13.94
C ARG A 239 2.14 14.06 15.05
N VAL A 240 2.56 15.30 14.92
CA VAL A 240 2.24 16.34 15.87
C VAL A 240 0.98 17.04 15.45
N VAL A 241 -0.13 16.36 15.69
CA VAL A 241 -1.44 16.99 15.60
C VAL A 241 -1.64 17.78 16.88
N THR A 242 -1.44 19.07 16.82
CA THR A 242 -2.03 19.93 17.84
C THR A 242 -3.54 19.79 17.62
N PRO A 243 -4.30 19.20 18.57
CA PRO A 243 -5.72 19.08 18.35
C PRO A 243 -6.23 20.50 18.15
N LYS A 244 -6.71 20.81 16.95
CA LYS A 244 -7.54 22.00 16.73
C LYS A 244 -8.86 21.72 17.45
N THR A 245 -8.75 21.65 18.78
CA THR A 245 -9.88 21.43 19.66
C THR A 245 -10.71 22.71 19.62
N SER A 246 -11.98 22.57 19.27
CA SER A 246 -12.94 23.58 19.62
C SER A 246 -12.85 23.80 21.12
N SER A 247 -12.14 24.86 21.58
CA SER A 247 -12.41 25.33 22.91
C SER A 247 -13.88 25.74 22.90
N ALA A 248 -14.66 25.25 23.85
CA ALA A 248 -16.09 25.58 23.98
C ALA A 248 -16.36 27.10 24.14
N SER A 249 -15.31 27.92 24.16
CA SER A 249 -15.33 29.37 24.31
C SER A 249 -15.06 30.15 23.02
N ALA A 250 -14.67 29.52 21.92
CA ALA A 250 -14.47 30.24 20.66
C ALA A 250 -15.81 30.47 19.96
N SER A 251 -16.11 31.71 19.60
CA SER A 251 -17.25 32.06 18.76
C SER A 251 -17.22 31.21 17.47
N ALA A 252 -18.38 30.70 17.05
CA ALA A 252 -18.52 29.87 15.85
C ALA A 252 -17.95 30.50 14.56
N THR A 253 -17.74 31.83 14.56
CA THR A 253 -17.22 32.62 13.44
C THR A 253 -15.68 32.67 13.36
N THR A 254 -14.95 32.17 14.38
CA THR A 254 -13.48 32.27 14.48
C THR A 254 -12.79 30.89 14.64
N ARG A 255 -13.55 29.82 14.51
CA ARG A 255 -13.02 28.48 14.67
C ARG A 255 -12.30 28.01 13.40
N SER A 256 -11.01 27.70 13.53
CA SER A 256 -10.27 27.00 12.47
C SER A 256 -10.83 25.58 12.29
N PRO A 257 -10.99 25.08 11.04
CA PRO A 257 -11.37 23.70 10.78
C PRO A 257 -10.41 22.72 11.46
N ASN A 258 -10.91 21.55 11.90
CA ASN A 258 -10.04 20.46 12.34
C ASN A 258 -9.60 19.61 11.13
N HIS A 259 -8.71 18.65 11.33
CA HIS A 259 -8.18 17.83 10.25
C HIS A 259 -9.26 17.11 9.45
N LEU A 260 -10.30 16.54 10.11
CA LEU A 260 -11.40 15.86 9.41
C LEU A 260 -12.25 16.82 8.58
N GLU A 261 -12.38 18.08 9.00
CA GLU A 261 -13.08 19.11 8.21
C GLU A 261 -12.29 19.47 6.94
N TYR A 262 -10.94 19.54 7.00
CA TYR A 262 -10.10 19.71 5.81
C TYR A 262 -10.17 18.49 4.88
N LEU A 263 -10.15 17.30 5.43
CA LEU A 263 -10.34 16.07 4.64
C LEU A 263 -11.69 16.05 3.93
N LYS A 264 -12.76 16.45 4.61
CA LYS A 264 -14.10 16.58 4.01
C LYS A 264 -14.13 17.62 2.89
N MET A 265 -13.42 18.74 3.04
CA MET A 265 -13.31 19.74 1.97
C MET A 265 -12.58 19.16 0.75
N ALA A 266 -11.50 18.42 0.95
CA ALA A 266 -10.78 17.76 -0.13
C ALA A 266 -11.62 16.69 -0.84
N LEU A 267 -12.45 15.94 -0.11
CA LEU A 267 -13.36 14.95 -0.69
C LEU A 267 -14.51 15.57 -1.50
N ALA A 268 -14.94 16.79 -1.12
CA ALA A 268 -16.00 17.53 -1.81
C ALA A 268 -15.49 18.34 -3.01
N ASP A 269 -14.19 18.35 -3.25
CA ASP A 269 -13.57 19.07 -4.36
C ASP A 269 -13.54 18.20 -5.62
N GLU A 270 -14.40 18.49 -6.59
CA GLU A 270 -14.50 17.76 -7.86
C GLU A 270 -13.16 17.71 -8.64
N GLY A 271 -12.29 18.71 -8.45
CA GLY A 271 -10.94 18.72 -9.05
C GLY A 271 -9.99 17.68 -8.43
N LEU A 272 -10.39 16.98 -7.38
CA LEU A 272 -9.62 15.96 -6.68
C LEU A 272 -10.24 14.55 -6.74
N ASP A 273 -11.18 14.29 -7.63
CA ASP A 273 -11.89 12.99 -7.71
C ASP A 273 -10.98 11.78 -8.03
N HIS A 274 -9.81 12.03 -8.62
CA HIS A 274 -8.77 11.03 -8.91
C HIS A 274 -7.86 10.74 -7.71
N VAL A 275 -8.02 11.45 -6.58
CA VAL A 275 -7.20 11.31 -5.37
C VAL A 275 -7.87 10.36 -4.39
N TYR A 276 -7.10 9.42 -3.88
CA TYR A 276 -7.48 8.47 -2.84
C TYR A 276 -6.75 8.83 -1.54
N PHE A 277 -7.27 8.34 -0.42
CA PHE A 277 -6.70 8.58 0.91
C PHE A 277 -6.49 7.25 1.60
N ASP A 278 -5.28 6.99 2.07
CA ASP A 278 -5.12 5.89 2.98
C ASP A 278 -5.28 6.33 4.45
N ILE A 279 -5.84 5.44 5.25
CA ILE A 279 -6.00 5.62 6.70
C ILE A 279 -4.95 4.79 7.44
N SER A 280 -3.78 4.61 6.85
CA SER A 280 -2.66 3.89 7.45
C SER A 280 -2.07 4.64 8.63
N TRP A 281 -1.15 4.00 9.36
CA TRP A 281 -0.43 4.53 10.51
C TRP A 281 -1.22 4.57 11.84
N ASP A 282 -0.54 4.24 12.93
CA ASP A 282 -1.15 4.19 14.25
C ASP A 282 -1.51 5.58 14.82
N GLU A 283 -0.85 6.65 14.38
CA GLU A 283 -1.20 8.01 14.79
C GLU A 283 -2.52 8.46 14.15
N VAL A 284 -2.79 8.07 12.90
CA VAL A 284 -4.10 8.33 12.26
C VAL A 284 -5.19 7.56 12.98
N ALA A 285 -4.94 6.28 13.28
CA ALA A 285 -5.88 5.46 14.05
C ALA A 285 -6.17 6.09 15.42
N LYS A 286 -5.14 6.46 16.19
CA LYS A 286 -5.30 7.14 17.47
C LYS A 286 -6.12 8.44 17.34
N TYR A 287 -5.86 9.22 16.30
CA TYR A 287 -6.59 10.46 16.07
C TYR A 287 -8.08 10.23 15.80
N ILE A 288 -8.39 9.28 14.92
CA ILE A 288 -9.76 8.97 14.52
C ILE A 288 -10.56 8.36 15.67
N VAL A 289 -10.01 7.38 16.38
CA VAL A 289 -10.71 6.68 17.46
C VAL A 289 -10.65 7.38 18.82
N ALA A 290 -10.07 8.58 18.89
CA ALA A 290 -9.90 9.31 20.15
C ALA A 290 -11.22 9.76 20.81
N SER A 291 -12.32 9.80 20.09
CA SER A 291 -13.65 10.12 20.62
C SER A 291 -14.75 9.60 19.69
N GLU A 292 -15.93 9.35 20.27
CA GLU A 292 -17.12 8.92 19.53
C GLU A 292 -17.45 9.91 18.38
N ALA A 293 -17.41 11.22 18.66
CA ALA A 293 -17.67 12.25 17.65
C ALA A 293 -16.69 12.20 16.45
N ARG A 294 -15.42 11.80 16.65
CA ARG A 294 -14.47 11.61 15.55
C ARG A 294 -14.74 10.34 14.77
N ILE A 295 -15.07 9.25 15.48
CA ILE A 295 -15.47 8.00 14.84
C ILE A 295 -16.69 8.23 13.95
N GLU A 296 -17.73 8.88 14.48
CA GLU A 296 -18.94 9.22 13.73
C GLU A 296 -18.64 10.11 12.51
N ALA A 297 -17.82 11.15 12.69
CA ALA A 297 -17.44 12.06 11.60
C ALA A 297 -16.67 11.31 10.49
N MET A 298 -15.72 10.47 10.86
CA MET A 298 -14.95 9.67 9.90
C MET A 298 -15.83 8.61 9.23
N ALA A 299 -16.66 7.91 9.98
CA ALA A 299 -17.59 6.93 9.44
C ALA A 299 -18.58 7.56 8.44
N ALA A 300 -19.10 8.75 8.76
CA ALA A 300 -19.97 9.49 7.84
C ALA A 300 -19.28 9.85 6.53
N MET A 301 -18.00 10.27 6.57
CA MET A 301 -17.22 10.56 5.36
C MET A 301 -16.95 9.30 4.55
N VAL A 302 -16.48 8.22 5.20
CA VAL A 302 -16.19 6.96 4.51
C VAL A 302 -17.45 6.35 3.91
N ASN A 303 -18.58 6.38 4.61
CA ASN A 303 -19.87 5.92 4.06
C ASN A 303 -20.37 6.77 2.89
N ALA A 304 -20.06 8.08 2.87
CA ALA A 304 -20.43 8.97 1.77
C ALA A 304 -19.50 8.83 0.54
N TYR A 305 -18.21 8.52 0.77
CA TYR A 305 -17.19 8.40 -0.27
C TYR A 305 -16.44 7.05 -0.18
N PRO A 306 -17.15 5.90 -0.20
CA PRO A 306 -16.56 4.61 0.15
C PRO A 306 -15.48 4.16 -0.84
N THR A 307 -15.47 4.69 -2.05
CA THR A 307 -14.49 4.36 -3.11
C THR A 307 -13.19 5.17 -3.03
N ARG A 308 -13.08 6.10 -2.07
CA ARG A 308 -11.96 7.04 -1.98
C ARG A 308 -10.95 6.68 -0.89
N PHE A 309 -11.24 5.69 -0.05
CA PHE A 309 -10.40 5.32 1.08
C PHE A 309 -9.79 3.94 0.93
N LEU A 310 -8.55 3.80 1.39
CA LEU A 310 -7.84 2.52 1.52
C LEU A 310 -7.37 2.34 2.96
N PHE A 311 -7.27 1.09 3.39
CA PHE A 311 -6.62 0.74 4.63
C PHE A 311 -5.18 0.31 4.37
N GLY A 312 -4.26 0.73 5.23
CA GLY A 312 -2.88 0.27 5.30
C GLY A 312 -2.40 0.25 6.75
N THR A 313 -1.32 -0.47 7.02
CA THR A 313 -0.76 -0.56 8.37
C THR A 313 0.27 0.50 8.68
N ASP A 314 1.03 0.96 7.70
CA ASP A 314 2.28 1.71 7.86
C ASP A 314 3.28 0.98 8.78
N ALA A 315 3.21 -0.36 8.78
CA ALA A 315 4.14 -1.17 9.55
C ALA A 315 5.52 -1.15 8.90
N VAL A 316 6.54 -0.90 9.72
CA VAL A 316 7.94 -0.83 9.29
C VAL A 316 8.69 -2.03 9.83
N ALA A 317 9.08 -2.95 8.94
CA ALA A 317 9.85 -4.15 9.25
C ALA A 317 9.36 -4.89 10.52
N PRO A 318 8.08 -5.23 10.66
CA PRO A 318 7.53 -5.86 11.86
C PRO A 318 8.10 -7.26 12.03
N ARG A 319 8.43 -7.63 13.27
CA ARG A 319 8.97 -8.97 13.61
C ARG A 319 7.91 -9.89 14.23
N GLU A 320 6.76 -9.33 14.60
CA GLU A 320 5.71 -10.06 15.31
C GLU A 320 4.34 -9.73 14.72
N ARG A 321 3.49 -10.75 14.59
CA ARG A 321 2.14 -10.60 14.06
C ARG A 321 1.29 -9.57 14.82
N ASP A 322 1.36 -9.57 16.14
CA ASP A 322 0.58 -8.62 16.95
C ASP A 322 0.96 -7.17 16.68
N SER A 323 2.26 -6.91 16.47
CA SER A 323 2.76 -5.61 16.06
C SER A 323 2.22 -5.20 14.68
N TYR A 324 2.24 -6.12 13.72
CA TYR A 324 1.74 -5.90 12.36
C TYR A 324 0.23 -5.63 12.33
N MET A 325 -0.56 -6.44 13.05
CA MET A 325 -2.02 -6.32 13.07
C MET A 325 -2.56 -5.18 13.95
N LYS A 326 -1.67 -4.47 14.66
CA LYS A 326 -2.04 -3.47 15.68
C LYS A 326 -2.95 -2.39 15.13
N VAL A 327 -2.61 -1.79 13.98
CA VAL A 327 -3.35 -0.66 13.40
C VAL A 327 -4.77 -1.10 12.98
N TYR A 328 -4.89 -2.28 12.34
CA TYR A 328 -6.19 -2.82 11.98
C TYR A 328 -7.11 -3.00 13.19
N ARG A 329 -6.56 -3.54 14.31
CA ARG A 329 -7.29 -3.74 15.55
C ARG A 329 -7.66 -2.42 16.23
N GLN A 330 -6.81 -1.40 16.15
CA GLN A 330 -7.11 -0.05 16.67
C GLN A 330 -8.35 0.58 16.02
N TYR A 331 -8.58 0.26 14.77
CA TYR A 331 -9.75 0.75 14.02
C TYR A 331 -11.05 0.00 14.31
N ALA A 332 -11.09 -0.98 15.25
CA ALA A 332 -12.30 -1.73 15.54
C ALA A 332 -13.55 -0.84 15.73
N PRO A 333 -13.50 0.28 16.49
CA PRO A 333 -14.67 1.15 16.63
C PRO A 333 -15.12 1.81 15.31
N LEU A 334 -14.18 2.10 14.39
CA LEU A 334 -14.51 2.62 13.07
C LEU A 334 -15.14 1.52 12.21
N TRP A 335 -14.58 0.30 12.23
CA TRP A 335 -15.12 -0.82 11.46
C TRP A 335 -16.58 -1.13 11.82
N ASP A 336 -16.95 -0.99 13.10
CA ASP A 336 -18.30 -1.21 13.60
C ASP A 336 -19.28 -0.08 13.19
N ALA A 337 -18.76 1.13 12.93
CA ALA A 337 -19.54 2.29 12.52
C ALA A 337 -19.73 2.41 10.98
N LEU A 338 -18.98 1.62 10.20
CA LEU A 338 -19.11 1.61 8.73
C LEU A 338 -20.24 0.72 8.26
N SER A 339 -20.86 1.09 7.14
CA SER A 339 -21.71 0.15 6.41
C SER A 339 -20.88 -1.07 5.94
N PRO A 340 -21.50 -2.25 5.81
CA PRO A 340 -20.79 -3.44 5.31
C PRO A 340 -20.11 -3.21 3.95
N GLU A 341 -20.76 -2.46 3.06
CA GLU A 341 -20.22 -2.10 1.74
C GLU A 341 -19.00 -1.18 1.86
N ALA A 342 -19.10 -0.10 2.63
CA ALA A 342 -17.99 0.83 2.82
C ALA A 342 -16.79 0.13 3.47
N ARG A 343 -17.02 -0.69 4.49
CA ARG A 343 -15.97 -1.49 5.12
C ARG A 343 -15.29 -2.42 4.12
N ALA A 344 -16.06 -3.16 3.31
CA ALA A 344 -15.49 -4.06 2.31
C ALA A 344 -14.66 -3.32 1.26
N LEU A 345 -15.10 -2.14 0.81
CA LEU A 345 -14.37 -1.32 -0.14
C LEU A 345 -13.06 -0.78 0.47
N VAL A 346 -13.09 -0.21 1.67
CA VAL A 346 -11.92 0.37 2.33
C VAL A 346 -10.89 -0.70 2.67
N THR A 347 -11.34 -1.85 3.17
CA THR A 347 -10.42 -2.89 3.59
C THR A 347 -9.87 -3.73 2.43
N ARG A 348 -10.57 -3.84 1.30
CA ARG A 348 -10.17 -4.70 0.16
C ARG A 348 -10.46 -4.12 -1.21
N GLY A 349 -11.72 -3.83 -1.51
CA GLY A 349 -12.17 -3.60 -2.88
C GLY A 349 -11.51 -2.43 -3.59
N ASN A 350 -11.18 -1.35 -2.86
CA ASN A 350 -10.47 -0.21 -3.46
C ASN A 350 -9.03 -0.56 -3.79
N TYR A 351 -8.35 -1.32 -2.91
CA TYR A 351 -7.02 -1.84 -3.19
C TYR A 351 -7.02 -2.69 -4.48
N GLU A 352 -7.88 -3.70 -4.53
CA GLU A 352 -8.00 -4.60 -5.69
C GLU A 352 -8.21 -3.79 -6.97
N ARG A 353 -9.19 -2.91 -6.99
CA ARG A 353 -9.52 -2.08 -8.16
C ARG A 353 -8.33 -1.22 -8.63
N LEU A 354 -7.59 -0.59 -7.72
CA LEU A 354 -6.48 0.30 -8.09
C LEU A 354 -5.23 -0.47 -8.51
N PHE A 355 -4.85 -1.47 -7.76
CA PHE A 355 -3.62 -2.22 -8.03
C PHE A 355 -3.76 -3.23 -9.17
N ASP A 356 -4.96 -3.79 -9.41
CA ASP A 356 -5.20 -4.63 -10.59
C ASP A 356 -5.12 -3.81 -11.86
N ARG A 357 -5.76 -2.63 -11.87
CA ARG A 357 -5.63 -1.69 -12.98
C ARG A 357 -4.18 -1.27 -13.22
N ALA A 358 -3.45 -0.95 -12.16
CA ALA A 358 -2.04 -0.57 -12.28
C ALA A 358 -1.19 -1.72 -12.84
N ARG A 359 -1.35 -2.94 -12.34
CA ARG A 359 -0.67 -4.13 -12.91
C ARG A 359 -0.92 -4.26 -14.40
N GLU A 360 -2.16 -4.17 -14.84
CA GLU A 360 -2.53 -4.28 -16.23
C GLU A 360 -1.88 -3.20 -17.11
N GLN A 361 -1.98 -1.94 -16.68
CA GLN A 361 -1.46 -0.78 -17.43
C GLN A 361 0.06 -0.77 -17.49
N VAL A 362 0.74 -1.00 -16.36
CA VAL A 362 2.20 -1.06 -16.32
C VAL A 362 2.73 -2.20 -17.18
N ARG A 363 2.11 -3.39 -17.14
CA ARG A 363 2.52 -4.51 -18.02
C ARG A 363 2.26 -4.19 -19.50
N ALA A 364 1.23 -3.40 -19.83
CA ALA A 364 1.00 -2.92 -21.20
C ALA A 364 2.13 -1.98 -21.64
N TRP A 365 2.44 -0.98 -20.81
CA TRP A 365 3.53 -0.04 -21.09
C TRP A 365 4.89 -0.76 -21.23
N GLU A 366 5.20 -1.73 -20.35
CA GLU A 366 6.44 -2.49 -20.42
C GLU A 366 6.57 -3.29 -21.74
N ARG A 367 5.49 -3.91 -22.23
CA ARG A 367 5.52 -4.63 -23.51
C ARG A 367 5.88 -3.72 -24.70
N GLU A 368 5.56 -2.46 -24.63
CA GLU A 368 5.81 -1.49 -25.69
C GLU A 368 7.17 -0.79 -25.55
N ASN A 369 7.65 -0.60 -24.33
CA ASN A 369 8.78 0.28 -24.02
C ASN A 369 10.02 -0.43 -23.47
N VAL A 370 9.87 -1.72 -23.04
CA VAL A 370 11.01 -2.51 -22.57
C VAL A 370 11.46 -3.45 -23.68
N VAL A 371 12.55 -3.08 -24.35
CA VAL A 371 13.17 -3.97 -25.34
C VAL A 371 13.74 -5.16 -24.58
N ASP A 372 13.43 -6.38 -25.06
CA ASP A 372 14.06 -7.62 -24.55
C ASP A 372 15.58 -7.48 -24.73
N HIS A 373 16.26 -6.96 -23.75
CA HIS A 373 17.69 -7.11 -23.56
C HIS A 373 17.97 -8.50 -23.01
N ALA A 374 17.56 -9.53 -23.77
CA ALA A 374 18.16 -10.84 -23.57
C ALA A 374 19.67 -10.64 -23.76
N PRO A 375 20.50 -10.78 -22.71
CA PRO A 375 21.94 -10.70 -22.92
C PRO A 375 22.27 -11.70 -24.01
N ALA A 376 23.06 -11.26 -25.01
CA ALA A 376 23.57 -12.11 -26.07
C ALA A 376 24.45 -13.22 -25.47
N ARG A 377 23.83 -14.20 -24.81
CA ARG A 377 24.48 -15.40 -24.27
C ARG A 377 24.88 -16.39 -25.34
N SER A 378 24.55 -16.16 -26.60
CA SER A 378 24.89 -17.11 -27.69
C SER A 378 26.22 -16.82 -28.42
N ALA A 379 26.88 -15.69 -28.15
CA ALA A 379 28.09 -15.32 -28.88
C ALA A 379 29.43 -15.82 -28.23
N LEU A 380 29.40 -16.34 -26.99
CA LEU A 380 30.60 -16.78 -26.30
C LEU A 380 30.80 -18.31 -26.24
N SER A 381 29.90 -19.09 -26.84
CA SER A 381 29.96 -20.57 -26.80
C SER A 381 30.63 -21.21 -28.02
N THR A 382 31.14 -20.43 -29.00
CA THR A 382 31.76 -21.02 -30.20
C THR A 382 33.18 -20.50 -30.51
N ALA A 383 33.85 -19.87 -29.56
CA ALA A 383 35.32 -19.74 -29.67
C ALA A 383 35.96 -21.04 -29.19
N GLY A 384 36.03 -22.01 -30.10
CA GLY A 384 36.73 -23.27 -29.87
C GLY A 384 38.19 -23.00 -29.51
N VAL A 385 38.60 -23.51 -28.36
CA VAL A 385 39.99 -23.76 -28.06
C VAL A 385 40.43 -24.88 -28.97
N ALA A 386 41.30 -24.59 -29.96
CA ALA A 386 42.03 -25.59 -30.72
C ALA A 386 43.02 -26.24 -29.76
N PRO A 387 43.20 -27.58 -29.82
CA PRO A 387 44.22 -28.23 -29.05
C PRO A 387 45.58 -28.09 -29.75
N GLU A 388 46.59 -27.66 -29.02
CA GLU A 388 48.00 -28.01 -29.31
C GLU A 388 48.39 -29.31 -28.62
#